data_e781edbecf42b53d25e6273fcb96e219
#
_entry.id   e781edbecf42b53d25e6273fcb96e219
#
_cell.length_a   1.000
_cell.length_b   1.000
_cell.length_c   1.000
_cell.angle_alpha   90.00
_cell.angle_beta   90.00
_cell.angle_gamma   90.00
#
_symmetry.space_group_name_H-M   'P 1'
#
loop_
_entity.id
_entity.type
_entity.pdbx_description
1 polymer ?
#
loop_
_entity_poly.entity_id
_entity_poly.type
_entity_poly.pdbx_seq_one_letter_code
_entity_poly.pdbx_strand_id
1 'polypeptide(L)'
;MNSDLLQKLKKWRRRTANSEGIESFRVFANKVLENIAEVKPANKEELMAIKGIRDKKYAKYGEEILALIIGSKDTKSPINSSNDQTNKPFSVGAYLNFLNQQLCKLRARIQGEISSIKIKDNVVYFSLKDSEDEGVINCLIWKRDYELSGIDLEVGMEVIIEGLPDIYKPSGNLAFKTSSVELVGEGALKKAYDQLKKKLDAEGLFLEEQKKEIPDFPQKIGLITSETGAVIHDFQINLGRYGFSIKFLDSKVEGQSAVRDLISAIDYFSNKDIEVLVIIRGGGSLESLQAFNNEALVRKIANFNKPVICGIGHEKDVPLASLAADKMASTPTDAAHVLNVSWQKAIYELDLNKEKIFRIFGNALSSGREMVNNCFKTIETNFDSIFKKFNQVEESLKQLFISLGFRIAELVKILAEYPNIFLTNMNRGISQVKQKISSLENLLLAYNPERQLKLGYSIVSSRGSIIKNVNQLKVNQSVKVAVANGSFESEVKKINKR
;
A
#
# COMPACT_ATOMS: atom_id res chain seq x y z
N MET A 1 1.12 36.90 17.98
CA MET A 1 1.01 35.59 18.63
C MET A 1 1.89 34.59 17.91
N ASN A 2 2.87 34.00 18.57
CA ASN A 2 3.81 33.03 17.95
C ASN A 2 3.11 31.67 17.81
N SER A 3 2.42 31.46 16.72
CA SER A 3 1.60 30.26 16.47
C SER A 3 2.40 28.95 16.50
N ASP A 4 3.68 28.99 16.10
CA ASP A 4 4.54 27.80 16.01
C ASP A 4 4.93 27.25 17.40
N LEU A 5 5.37 28.10 18.34
CA LEU A 5 5.71 27.66 19.70
C LEU A 5 4.49 27.12 20.45
N LEU A 6 3.34 27.76 20.29
CA LEU A 6 2.10 27.30 20.91
C LEU A 6 1.68 25.93 20.35
N GLN A 7 1.85 25.68 19.05
CA GLN A 7 1.58 24.38 18.45
C GLN A 7 2.53 23.29 18.97
N LYS A 8 3.84 23.61 19.09
CA LYS A 8 4.84 22.70 19.67
C LYS A 8 4.51 22.32 21.12
N LEU A 9 4.12 23.30 21.94
CA LEU A 9 3.70 23.07 23.31
C LEU A 9 2.42 22.25 23.42
N LYS A 10 1.43 22.47 22.56
CA LYS A 10 0.20 21.67 22.49
C LYS A 10 0.49 20.23 22.06
N LYS A 11 1.40 20.02 21.09
CA LYS A 11 1.81 18.69 20.65
C LYS A 11 2.58 17.93 21.73
N TRP A 12 3.50 18.61 22.41
CA TRP A 12 4.22 18.06 23.57
C TRP A 12 3.25 17.65 24.67
N ARG A 13 2.35 18.53 25.12
CA ARG A 13 1.35 18.24 26.15
C ARG A 13 0.53 16.99 25.81
N ARG A 14 0.11 16.85 24.55
CA ARG A 14 -0.67 15.69 24.11
C ARG A 14 0.13 14.39 24.20
N ARG A 15 1.42 14.42 23.88
CA ARG A 15 2.31 13.27 24.02
C ARG A 15 2.50 12.89 25.49
N THR A 16 2.78 13.86 26.35
CA THR A 16 2.98 13.66 27.78
C THR A 16 1.68 13.16 28.46
N ALA A 17 0.53 13.68 28.08
CA ALA A 17 -0.76 13.20 28.57
C ALA A 17 -1.02 11.74 28.19
N ASN A 18 -0.73 11.37 26.93
CA ASN A 18 -0.88 10.00 26.45
C ASN A 18 0.08 9.02 27.14
N SER A 19 1.35 9.43 27.39
CA SER A 19 2.32 8.58 28.08
C SER A 19 2.00 8.35 29.55
N GLU A 20 1.32 9.32 30.20
CA GLU A 20 0.90 9.24 31.59
C GLU A 20 -0.52 8.70 31.79
N GLY A 21 -1.25 8.46 30.70
CA GLY A 21 -2.63 7.97 30.75
C GLY A 21 -3.63 8.97 31.38
N ILE A 22 -3.35 10.28 31.27
CA ILE A 22 -4.16 11.35 31.86
C ILE A 22 -4.71 12.30 30.78
N GLU A 23 -5.74 13.03 31.11
CA GLU A 23 -6.33 14.07 30.25
C GLU A 23 -5.36 15.24 30.03
N SER A 24 -5.27 15.75 28.81
CA SER A 24 -4.32 16.80 28.42
C SER A 24 -4.42 18.09 29.26
N PHE A 25 -5.60 18.43 29.76
CA PHE A 25 -5.81 19.60 30.61
C PHE A 25 -5.24 19.42 32.03
N ARG A 26 -5.06 18.17 32.47
CA ARG A 26 -4.44 17.89 33.81
C ARG A 26 -2.94 18.13 33.77
N VAL A 27 -2.29 17.99 32.62
CA VAL A 27 -0.88 18.39 32.46
C VAL A 27 -0.79 19.91 32.57
N PHE A 28 -1.40 20.64 31.61
CA PHE A 28 -1.53 22.10 31.64
C PHE A 28 -2.81 22.55 30.93
N ALA A 29 -3.50 23.57 31.48
CA ALA A 29 -4.62 24.22 30.83
C ALA A 29 -4.14 25.04 29.59
N ASN A 30 -5.02 25.26 28.60
CA ASN A 30 -4.69 26.01 27.39
C ASN A 30 -4.11 27.38 27.68
N LYS A 31 -4.71 28.10 28.63
CA LYS A 31 -4.29 29.44 29.04
C LYS A 31 -2.86 29.49 29.61
N VAL A 32 -2.41 28.41 30.27
CA VAL A 32 -1.03 28.29 30.75
C VAL A 32 -0.04 28.14 29.60
N LEU A 33 -0.37 27.32 28.59
CA LEU A 33 0.47 27.17 27.40
C LEU A 33 0.52 28.43 26.56
N GLU A 34 -0.57 29.18 26.48
CA GLU A 34 -0.62 30.47 25.82
C GLU A 34 0.30 31.49 26.52
N ASN A 35 0.24 31.56 27.86
CA ASN A 35 1.12 32.44 28.66
C ASN A 35 2.60 32.01 28.50
N ILE A 36 2.92 30.72 28.47
CA ILE A 36 4.28 30.24 28.23
C ILE A 36 4.76 30.66 26.82
N ALA A 37 3.90 30.55 25.81
CA ALA A 37 4.24 30.93 24.43
C ALA A 37 4.40 32.44 24.26
N GLU A 38 3.72 33.25 25.08
CA GLU A 38 3.80 34.72 25.07
C GLU A 38 5.01 35.22 25.84
N VAL A 39 5.25 34.74 27.05
CA VAL A 39 6.33 35.17 27.93
C VAL A 39 7.68 34.60 27.50
N LYS A 40 7.71 33.39 26.93
CA LYS A 40 8.92 32.65 26.52
C LYS A 40 9.99 32.61 27.60
N PRO A 41 9.71 32.05 28.76
CA PRO A 41 10.64 32.05 29.88
C PRO A 41 11.96 31.38 29.50
N ALA A 42 13.08 32.01 29.86
CA ALA A 42 14.42 31.54 29.57
C ALA A 42 15.03 30.73 30.72
N ASN A 43 14.49 30.85 31.93
CA ASN A 43 15.02 30.21 33.12
C ASN A 43 13.88 29.69 34.03
N LYS A 44 14.29 29.00 35.12
CA LYS A 44 13.37 28.41 36.10
C LYS A 44 12.49 29.47 36.77
N GLU A 45 13.07 30.60 37.11
CA GLU A 45 12.41 31.65 37.88
C GLU A 45 11.29 32.28 37.05
N GLU A 46 11.56 32.58 35.81
CA GLU A 46 10.58 33.13 34.86
C GLU A 46 9.46 32.14 34.56
N LEU A 47 9.77 30.83 34.42
CA LEU A 47 8.78 29.80 34.17
C LEU A 47 7.86 29.61 35.37
N MET A 48 8.39 29.68 36.59
CA MET A 48 7.63 29.59 37.85
C MET A 48 6.78 30.83 38.12
N ALA A 49 7.12 31.99 37.58
CA ALA A 49 6.34 33.21 37.68
C ALA A 49 4.99 33.12 36.92
N ILE A 50 4.87 32.17 35.98
CA ILE A 50 3.64 32.00 35.19
C ILE A 50 2.55 31.35 36.05
N LYS A 51 1.41 32.02 36.17
CA LYS A 51 0.25 31.54 36.93
C LYS A 51 -0.21 30.17 36.45
N GLY A 52 -0.11 29.14 37.31
CA GLY A 52 -0.45 27.75 36.99
C GLY A 52 0.72 26.79 36.94
N ILE A 53 1.96 27.28 37.09
CA ILE A 53 3.17 26.51 37.27
C ILE A 53 3.67 26.71 38.70
N ARG A 54 3.73 25.65 39.49
CA ARG A 54 4.26 25.61 40.86
C ARG A 54 5.32 24.50 40.92
N ASP A 55 6.03 24.43 42.07
CA ASP A 55 7.14 23.51 42.30
C ASP A 55 6.90 22.09 41.83
N LYS A 56 5.76 21.50 42.12
CA LYS A 56 5.38 20.15 41.71
C LYS A 56 5.30 19.97 40.19
N LYS A 57 4.76 20.98 39.48
CA LYS A 57 4.65 20.94 38.01
C LYS A 57 5.95 21.31 37.35
N TYR A 58 6.74 22.19 37.98
CA TYR A 58 8.08 22.49 37.50
C TYR A 58 9.00 21.27 37.61
N ALA A 59 9.03 20.59 38.75
CA ALA A 59 9.84 19.39 38.97
C ALA A 59 9.54 18.27 37.98
N LYS A 60 8.29 18.19 37.48
CA LYS A 60 7.86 17.13 36.57
C LYS A 60 8.01 17.49 35.08
N TYR A 61 7.78 18.74 34.72
CA TYR A 61 7.67 19.16 33.31
C TYR A 61 8.53 20.38 32.96
N GLY A 62 9.14 21.04 33.94
CA GLY A 62 9.80 22.33 33.75
C GLY A 62 10.99 22.29 32.80
N GLU A 63 11.86 21.30 32.94
CA GLU A 63 13.05 21.16 32.10
C GLU A 63 12.71 20.88 30.63
N GLU A 64 11.71 20.04 30.39
CA GLU A 64 11.25 19.74 29.02
C GLU A 64 10.63 20.97 28.34
N ILE A 65 9.86 21.75 29.09
CA ILE A 65 9.30 23.00 28.58
C ILE A 65 10.37 24.02 28.25
N LEU A 66 11.36 24.21 29.14
CA LEU A 66 12.48 25.11 28.88
C LEU A 66 13.30 24.65 27.67
N ALA A 67 13.55 23.37 27.51
CA ALA A 67 14.21 22.78 26.34
C ALA A 67 13.44 23.04 25.04
N LEU A 68 12.11 22.96 25.06
CA LEU A 68 11.25 23.26 23.91
C LEU A 68 11.26 24.75 23.54
N ILE A 69 11.36 25.63 24.53
CA ILE A 69 11.40 27.09 24.31
C ILE A 69 12.78 27.51 23.78
N ILE A 70 13.85 26.95 24.35
CA ILE A 70 15.23 27.23 23.91
C ILE A 70 15.49 26.66 22.50
N GLY A 71 14.95 25.48 22.20
CA GLY A 71 15.00 24.87 20.87
C GLY A 71 14.17 25.57 19.80
N SER A 72 13.33 26.56 20.15
CA SER A 72 12.54 27.37 19.22
C SER A 72 13.14 28.75 18.92
N LYS A 73 14.30 29.08 19.49
CA LYS A 73 15.06 30.27 19.11
C LYS A 73 15.93 29.97 17.89
N ASP A 74 15.38 30.32 16.76
CA ASP A 74 16.02 30.69 15.50
C ASP A 74 17.18 29.86 14.96
N THR A 75 16.88 29.10 13.93
CA THR A 75 17.79 28.90 12.81
C THR A 75 17.98 30.21 12.03
N LYS A 76 18.77 31.09 12.55
CA LYS A 76 19.52 32.07 11.76
C LYS A 76 20.92 32.14 12.36
N SER A 77 21.86 31.64 11.60
CA SER A 77 23.29 31.83 11.87
C SER A 77 23.57 33.28 12.19
N PRO A 78 24.43 33.53 13.14
CA PRO A 78 25.60 34.34 12.77
C PRO A 78 26.89 33.63 13.23
N ILE A 79 27.77 33.43 12.29
CA ILE A 79 29.21 33.57 12.55
C ILE A 79 29.43 35.03 12.95
N ASN A 80 29.71 35.26 14.22
CA ASN A 80 30.76 36.10 14.70
C ASN A 80 30.68 36.34 16.21
N SER A 81 31.80 36.02 16.86
CA SER A 81 32.45 36.72 17.96
C SER A 81 31.61 37.16 19.15
N SER A 82 31.74 36.45 20.23
CA SER A 82 32.27 37.06 21.45
C SER A 82 32.78 35.98 22.41
N ASN A 83 34.05 36.05 22.70
CA ASN A 83 34.77 35.39 23.80
C ASN A 83 34.02 35.54 25.11
N ASP A 84 33.80 34.39 25.79
CA ASP A 84 34.20 34.20 27.19
C ASP A 84 33.34 33.03 27.77
N GLN A 85 33.61 31.81 27.47
CA GLN A 85 33.37 30.67 28.36
C GLN A 85 33.75 29.29 27.79
N THR A 86 34.66 29.21 26.83
CA THR A 86 35.11 27.91 26.29
C THR A 86 36.60 27.73 26.41
N ASN A 87 37.13 27.91 27.61
CA ASN A 87 38.53 27.55 27.86
C ASN A 87 38.71 26.16 28.44
N LYS A 88 37.67 25.30 28.41
CA LYS A 88 37.86 23.87 28.68
C LYS A 88 38.08 23.15 27.36
N PRO A 89 39.23 22.52 27.17
CA PRO A 89 39.49 21.77 25.95
C PRO A 89 38.51 20.57 25.87
N PHE A 90 37.97 20.35 24.69
CA PHE A 90 37.21 19.13 24.44
C PHE A 90 38.12 17.92 24.59
N SER A 91 37.63 16.85 25.18
CA SER A 91 38.28 15.55 24.97
C SER A 91 38.14 15.14 23.51
N VAL A 92 39.10 14.37 22.97
CA VAL A 92 39.05 13.89 21.58
C VAL A 92 37.70 13.24 21.26
N GLY A 93 37.23 12.37 22.14
CA GLY A 93 35.94 11.69 21.97
C GLY A 93 34.74 12.64 21.98
N ALA A 94 34.77 13.66 22.85
CA ALA A 94 33.70 14.66 22.90
C ALA A 94 33.66 15.52 21.63
N TYR A 95 34.85 15.91 21.11
CA TYR A 95 34.95 16.67 19.87
C TYR A 95 34.48 15.86 18.64
N LEU A 96 34.88 14.59 18.54
CA LEU A 96 34.40 13.70 17.47
C LEU A 96 32.89 13.45 17.55
N ASN A 97 32.34 13.36 18.76
CA ASN A 97 30.87 13.27 18.93
C ASN A 97 30.19 14.53 18.42
N PHE A 98 30.70 15.71 18.75
CA PHE A 98 30.18 16.98 18.27
C PHE A 98 30.25 17.05 16.76
N LEU A 99 31.36 16.70 16.14
CA LEU A 99 31.52 16.65 14.70
C LEU A 99 30.49 15.70 14.06
N ASN A 100 30.36 14.48 14.54
CA ASN A 100 29.41 13.51 14.03
C ASN A 100 27.97 14.00 14.18
N GLN A 101 27.64 14.71 15.26
CA GLN A 101 26.32 15.32 15.44
C GLN A 101 26.04 16.45 14.40
N GLN A 102 27.04 17.16 13.93
CA GLN A 102 26.89 18.12 12.84
C GLN A 102 26.85 17.41 11.47
N LEU A 103 27.75 16.45 11.27
CA LEU A 103 27.85 15.68 10.02
C LEU A 103 26.59 14.87 9.72
N CYS A 104 25.90 14.35 10.73
CA CYS A 104 24.64 13.62 10.50
C CYS A 104 23.51 14.45 9.90
N LYS A 105 23.60 15.79 9.93
CA LYS A 105 22.65 16.71 9.27
C LYS A 105 22.94 16.86 7.77
N LEU A 106 24.13 16.46 7.31
CA LEU A 106 24.60 16.57 5.93
C LEU A 106 24.29 15.29 5.15
N ARG A 107 23.04 14.83 5.21
CA ARG A 107 22.60 13.72 4.36
C ARG A 107 22.63 14.17 2.90
N ALA A 108 23.24 13.36 2.03
CA ALA A 108 23.43 13.67 0.63
C ALA A 108 23.22 12.45 -0.27
N ARG A 109 22.92 12.71 -1.51
CA ARG A 109 23.05 11.75 -2.62
C ARG A 109 24.29 12.13 -3.39
N ILE A 110 25.16 11.15 -3.64
CA ILE A 110 26.45 11.35 -4.31
C ILE A 110 26.52 10.37 -5.46
N GLN A 111 26.85 10.87 -6.66
CA GLN A 111 27.10 10.08 -7.84
C GLN A 111 28.61 9.99 -8.08
N GLY A 112 29.07 8.85 -8.52
CA GLY A 112 30.46 8.65 -8.87
C GLY A 112 30.75 7.22 -9.32
N GLU A 113 31.96 7.03 -9.82
CA GLU A 113 32.45 5.72 -10.27
C GLU A 113 33.14 4.98 -9.10
N ILE A 114 32.91 3.70 -9.00
CA ILE A 114 33.57 2.84 -7.99
C ILE A 114 35.02 2.64 -8.37
N SER A 115 35.93 3.19 -7.58
CA SER A 115 37.37 3.06 -7.79
C SER A 115 37.99 1.89 -7.01
N SER A 116 37.41 1.50 -5.90
CA SER A 116 37.84 0.34 -5.12
C SER A 116 36.69 -0.26 -4.32
N ILE A 117 36.78 -1.57 -4.05
CA ILE A 117 35.83 -2.27 -3.18
C ILE A 117 36.55 -3.29 -2.33
N LYS A 118 36.17 -3.38 -1.04
CA LYS A 118 36.72 -4.32 -0.08
C LYS A 118 35.65 -4.78 0.90
N ILE A 119 35.39 -6.06 0.92
CA ILE A 119 34.45 -6.63 1.88
C ILE A 119 35.20 -7.12 3.10
N LYS A 120 34.74 -6.72 4.29
CA LYS A 120 35.21 -7.20 5.57
C LYS A 120 34.01 -7.53 6.45
N ASP A 121 33.98 -8.76 6.93
CA ASP A 121 32.96 -9.26 7.88
C ASP A 121 31.54 -8.76 7.62
N ASN A 122 31.12 -7.74 8.36
CA ASN A 122 29.78 -7.18 8.30
C ASN A 122 29.69 -5.83 7.56
N VAL A 123 30.77 -5.37 6.94
CA VAL A 123 30.84 -4.06 6.27
C VAL A 123 31.52 -4.18 4.92
N VAL A 124 30.93 -3.56 3.93
CA VAL A 124 31.52 -3.35 2.60
C VAL A 124 32.07 -1.94 2.54
N TYR A 125 33.37 -1.82 2.33
CA TYR A 125 34.07 -0.57 2.08
C TYR A 125 34.27 -0.40 0.60
N PHE A 126 34.02 0.78 0.10
CA PHE A 126 34.27 1.13 -1.29
C PHE A 126 34.60 2.61 -1.40
N SER A 127 35.24 3.00 -2.51
CA SER A 127 35.57 4.40 -2.78
C SER A 127 34.89 4.82 -4.05
N LEU A 128 34.29 6.00 -4.03
CA LEU A 128 33.75 6.65 -5.21
C LEU A 128 34.71 7.73 -5.67
N LYS A 129 34.94 7.77 -6.97
CA LYS A 129 35.69 8.83 -7.66
C LYS A 129 34.72 9.63 -8.50
N ASP A 130 34.91 10.93 -8.51
CA ASP A 130 34.20 11.82 -9.43
C ASP A 130 34.66 11.56 -10.87
N SER A 131 33.73 11.67 -11.82
CA SER A 131 34.00 11.51 -13.25
C SER A 131 34.66 12.75 -13.88
N GLU A 132 34.44 13.94 -13.30
CA GLU A 132 34.90 15.22 -13.84
C GLU A 132 36.04 15.85 -13.04
N ASP A 133 36.19 15.47 -11.76
CA ASP A 133 37.18 16.00 -10.81
C ASP A 133 38.01 14.87 -10.19
N GLU A 134 39.13 15.21 -9.55
CA GLU A 134 39.98 14.24 -8.82
C GLU A 134 39.40 13.83 -7.44
N GLY A 135 38.17 14.25 -7.14
CA GLY A 135 37.50 13.99 -5.89
C GLY A 135 37.27 12.50 -5.62
N VAL A 136 37.74 12.03 -4.47
CA VAL A 136 37.52 10.64 -4.00
C VAL A 136 36.88 10.67 -2.63
N ILE A 137 35.82 9.91 -2.44
CA ILE A 137 35.19 9.74 -1.13
C ILE A 137 35.20 8.26 -0.73
N ASN A 138 35.64 8.00 0.51
CA ASN A 138 35.58 6.65 1.07
C ASN A 138 34.18 6.40 1.63
N CYS A 139 33.57 5.29 1.25
CA CYS A 139 32.24 4.89 1.61
C CYS A 139 32.25 3.58 2.37
N LEU A 140 31.24 3.40 3.19
CA LEU A 140 30.96 2.13 3.82
C LEU A 140 29.45 1.84 3.81
N ILE A 141 29.09 0.60 3.60
CA ILE A 141 27.73 0.12 3.72
C ILE A 141 27.72 -1.15 4.57
N TRP A 142 26.72 -1.29 5.44
CA TRP A 142 26.55 -2.52 6.20
C TRP A 142 26.24 -3.68 5.27
N LYS A 143 26.83 -4.83 5.49
CA LYS A 143 26.65 -6.03 4.66
C LYS A 143 25.18 -6.38 4.47
N ARG A 144 24.36 -6.26 5.50
CA ARG A 144 22.92 -6.44 5.42
C ARG A 144 22.26 -5.48 4.43
N ASP A 145 22.60 -4.20 4.49
CA ASP A 145 22.02 -3.19 3.59
C ASP A 145 22.56 -3.35 2.17
N TYR A 146 23.81 -3.81 2.05
CA TYR A 146 24.45 -4.18 0.81
C TYR A 146 23.75 -5.38 0.15
N GLU A 147 23.53 -6.47 0.88
CA GLU A 147 22.80 -7.66 0.41
C GLU A 147 21.34 -7.33 0.05
N LEU A 148 20.71 -6.43 0.83
CA LEU A 148 19.37 -5.93 0.53
C LEU A 148 19.33 -5.03 -0.71
N SER A 149 20.43 -4.37 -1.12
CA SER A 149 20.46 -3.60 -2.38
C SER A 149 20.34 -4.53 -3.59
N GLY A 150 20.85 -5.74 -3.48
CA GLY A 150 20.86 -6.71 -4.57
C GLY A 150 21.76 -6.30 -5.74
N ILE A 151 22.69 -5.37 -5.53
CA ILE A 151 23.63 -4.90 -6.53
C ILE A 151 25.02 -5.42 -6.17
N ASP A 152 25.63 -6.18 -7.06
CA ASP A 152 27.04 -6.52 -6.95
C ASP A 152 27.90 -5.37 -7.46
N LEU A 153 28.53 -4.65 -6.54
CA LEU A 153 29.39 -3.52 -6.88
C LEU A 153 30.70 -4.01 -7.48
N GLU A 154 31.02 -3.50 -8.66
CA GLU A 154 32.33 -3.72 -9.34
C GLU A 154 33.05 -2.39 -9.54
N VAL A 155 34.38 -2.46 -9.60
CA VAL A 155 35.21 -1.31 -9.97
C VAL A 155 34.89 -0.87 -11.39
N GLY A 156 34.73 0.42 -11.61
CA GLY A 156 34.32 0.98 -12.90
C GLY A 156 32.80 1.18 -13.04
N MET A 157 32.00 0.76 -12.06
CA MET A 157 30.55 1.02 -12.09
C MET A 157 30.25 2.42 -11.64
N GLU A 158 29.37 3.09 -12.37
CA GLU A 158 28.79 4.37 -11.97
C GLU A 158 27.55 4.13 -11.12
N VAL A 159 27.55 4.71 -9.92
CA VAL A 159 26.49 4.52 -8.94
C VAL A 159 26.08 5.84 -8.29
N ILE A 160 24.84 5.91 -7.85
CA ILE A 160 24.38 6.94 -6.92
C ILE A 160 24.24 6.30 -5.54
N ILE A 161 24.87 6.88 -4.55
CA ILE A 161 24.75 6.47 -3.16
C ILE A 161 23.99 7.53 -2.36
N GLU A 162 23.21 7.08 -1.38
CA GLU A 162 22.61 7.97 -0.38
C GLU A 162 23.14 7.61 1.00
N GLY A 163 23.48 8.61 1.78
CA GLY A 163 24.01 8.40 3.10
C GLY A 163 24.36 9.69 3.83
N LEU A 164 25.21 9.58 4.82
CA LEU A 164 25.70 10.70 5.60
C LEU A 164 27.19 10.50 5.93
N PRO A 165 27.97 11.58 6.04
CA PRO A 165 29.35 11.50 6.49
C PRO A 165 29.39 11.13 7.98
N ASP A 166 30.32 10.26 8.35
CA ASP A 166 30.57 9.82 9.72
C ASP A 166 32.07 9.65 9.98
N ILE A 167 32.53 10.09 11.13
CA ILE A 167 33.91 9.93 11.55
C ILE A 167 33.98 8.72 12.47
N TYR A 168 34.74 7.71 12.06
CA TYR A 168 35.00 6.54 12.88
C TYR A 168 35.96 6.88 14.01
N LYS A 169 35.47 6.99 15.24
CA LYS A 169 36.18 7.51 16.38
C LYS A 169 37.53 6.82 16.70
N PRO A 170 37.67 5.47 16.59
CA PRO A 170 38.92 4.80 16.90
C PRO A 170 40.07 5.19 16.00
N SER A 171 39.82 5.57 14.74
CA SER A 171 40.87 5.96 13.79
C SER A 171 40.80 7.45 13.39
N GLY A 172 39.69 8.15 13.69
CA GLY A 172 39.47 9.52 13.23
C GLY A 172 39.16 9.64 11.74
N ASN A 173 38.99 8.54 11.02
CA ASN A 173 38.78 8.55 9.58
C ASN A 173 37.33 8.96 9.25
N LEU A 174 37.21 9.88 8.30
CA LEU A 174 35.93 10.25 7.70
C LEU A 174 35.58 9.23 6.64
N ALA A 175 34.35 8.74 6.70
CA ALA A 175 33.76 7.89 5.66
C ALA A 175 32.31 8.30 5.41
N PHE A 176 31.82 8.07 4.21
CA PHE A 176 30.40 8.26 3.88
C PHE A 176 29.65 6.96 4.21
N LYS A 177 28.84 7.02 5.25
CA LYS A 177 28.01 5.91 5.68
C LYS A 177 26.81 5.78 4.77
N THR A 178 26.91 4.88 3.83
CA THR A 178 25.92 4.64 2.79
C THR A 178 24.75 3.83 3.34
N SER A 179 23.55 4.30 3.10
CA SER A 179 22.31 3.60 3.44
C SER A 179 21.71 2.86 2.25
N SER A 180 22.08 3.27 1.03
CA SER A 180 21.52 2.71 -0.21
C SER A 180 22.43 3.04 -1.41
N VAL A 181 22.39 2.19 -2.42
CA VAL A 181 23.15 2.32 -3.67
C VAL A 181 22.22 2.09 -4.85
N GLU A 182 22.29 2.93 -5.87
CA GLU A 182 21.56 2.82 -7.15
C GLU A 182 22.54 2.73 -8.31
N LEU A 183 22.21 1.92 -9.31
CA LEU A 183 22.93 1.90 -10.58
C LEU A 183 22.53 3.09 -11.45
N VAL A 184 23.49 3.66 -12.13
CA VAL A 184 23.30 4.72 -13.12
C VAL A 184 23.43 4.15 -14.53
N GLY A 185 22.58 4.63 -15.43
CA GLY A 185 22.63 4.32 -16.87
C GLY A 185 21.65 3.24 -17.31
N GLU A 186 20.85 3.56 -18.35
CA GLU A 186 19.81 2.66 -18.89
C GLU A 186 20.37 1.31 -19.36
N GLY A 187 21.57 1.30 -19.94
CA GLY A 187 22.21 0.05 -20.41
C GLY A 187 22.57 -0.89 -19.26
N ALA A 188 23.09 -0.34 -18.14
CA ALA A 188 23.42 -1.11 -16.95
C ALA A 188 22.15 -1.65 -16.27
N LEU A 189 21.12 -0.80 -16.16
CA LEU A 189 19.82 -1.17 -15.61
C LEU A 189 19.13 -2.27 -16.42
N LYS A 190 19.16 -2.16 -17.75
CA LYS A 190 18.54 -3.15 -18.62
C LYS A 190 19.28 -4.50 -18.56
N LYS A 191 20.61 -4.48 -18.54
CA LYS A 191 21.41 -5.71 -18.40
C LYS A 191 21.13 -6.40 -17.06
N ALA A 192 21.05 -5.63 -15.98
CA ALA A 192 20.72 -6.13 -14.66
C ALA A 192 19.29 -6.71 -14.61
N TYR A 193 18.32 -6.03 -15.23
CA TYR A 193 16.95 -6.51 -15.39
C TYR A 193 16.90 -7.86 -16.14
N ASP A 194 17.55 -7.95 -17.29
CA ASP A 194 17.51 -9.17 -18.12
C ASP A 194 18.17 -10.36 -17.42
N GLN A 195 19.26 -10.13 -16.69
CA GLN A 195 19.93 -11.17 -15.93
C GLN A 195 19.06 -11.66 -14.76
N LEU A 196 18.46 -10.73 -14.01
CA LEU A 196 17.56 -11.07 -12.92
C LEU A 196 16.30 -11.78 -13.40
N LYS A 197 15.73 -11.32 -14.50
CA LYS A 197 14.58 -11.97 -15.14
C LYS A 197 14.89 -13.41 -15.48
N LYS A 198 16.00 -13.67 -16.18
CA LYS A 198 16.42 -15.04 -16.55
C LYS A 198 16.63 -15.94 -15.34
N LYS A 199 17.23 -15.41 -14.27
CA LYS A 199 17.42 -16.13 -13.02
C LYS A 199 16.09 -16.55 -12.40
N LEU A 200 15.18 -15.61 -12.22
CA LEU A 200 13.90 -15.85 -11.56
C LEU A 200 12.93 -16.67 -12.43
N ASP A 201 13.03 -16.55 -13.74
CA ASP A 201 12.26 -17.35 -14.68
C ASP A 201 12.71 -18.83 -14.66
N ALA A 202 14.02 -19.09 -14.60
CA ALA A 202 14.55 -20.43 -14.45
C ALA A 202 14.17 -21.10 -13.10
N GLU A 203 13.89 -20.31 -12.06
CA GLU A 203 13.32 -20.78 -10.79
C GLU A 203 11.81 -21.01 -10.85
N GLY A 204 11.15 -20.63 -11.96
CA GLY A 204 9.71 -20.80 -12.14
C GLY A 204 8.83 -19.81 -11.40
N LEU A 205 9.39 -18.71 -10.84
CA LEU A 205 8.61 -17.73 -10.07
C LEU A 205 7.54 -16.99 -10.89
N PHE A 206 7.62 -17.04 -12.22
CA PHE A 206 6.69 -16.37 -13.13
C PHE A 206 5.66 -17.33 -13.74
N LEU A 207 5.72 -18.64 -13.39
CA LEU A 207 4.80 -19.65 -13.95
C LEU A 207 3.35 -19.32 -13.55
N GLU A 208 2.48 -19.34 -14.54
CA GLU A 208 1.04 -19.09 -14.34
C GLU A 208 0.41 -20.15 -13.37
N GLU A 209 0.96 -21.35 -13.34
CA GLU A 209 0.50 -22.43 -12.46
C GLU A 209 0.72 -22.14 -10.96
N GLN A 210 1.66 -21.24 -10.63
CA GLN A 210 1.93 -20.82 -9.26
C GLN A 210 1.14 -19.59 -8.84
N LYS A 211 0.46 -18.95 -9.78
CA LYS A 211 -0.34 -17.75 -9.52
C LYS A 211 -1.67 -18.10 -8.88
N LYS A 212 -2.00 -17.35 -7.86
CA LYS A 212 -3.26 -17.50 -7.12
C LYS A 212 -4.37 -16.77 -7.84
N GLU A 213 -5.53 -17.40 -7.94
CA GLU A 213 -6.71 -16.76 -8.50
C GLU A 213 -7.19 -15.64 -7.58
N ILE A 214 -7.58 -14.53 -8.20
CA ILE A 214 -8.23 -13.44 -7.46
C ILE A 214 -9.64 -13.91 -7.12
N PRO A 215 -10.01 -13.84 -5.85
CA PRO A 215 -11.33 -14.27 -5.42
C PRO A 215 -12.45 -13.52 -6.13
N ASP A 216 -13.52 -14.20 -6.41
CA ASP A 216 -14.75 -13.55 -6.82
C ASP A 216 -15.29 -12.67 -5.69
N PHE A 217 -15.61 -11.39 -5.96
CA PHE A 217 -16.20 -10.41 -5.03
C PHE A 217 -15.31 -10.03 -3.82
N PRO A 218 -14.07 -9.55 -4.03
CA PRO A 218 -13.22 -9.13 -2.92
C PRO A 218 -13.86 -7.95 -2.17
N GLN A 219 -13.79 -7.96 -0.83
CA GLN A 219 -14.25 -6.84 0.01
C GLN A 219 -13.12 -6.20 0.80
N LYS A 220 -12.20 -6.99 1.37
CA LYS A 220 -11.11 -6.49 2.22
C LYS A 220 -9.82 -6.37 1.44
N ILE A 221 -9.49 -5.15 1.03
CA ILE A 221 -8.34 -4.84 0.18
C ILE A 221 -7.22 -4.25 1.03
N GLY A 222 -6.02 -4.81 0.91
CA GLY A 222 -4.79 -4.15 1.35
C GLY A 222 -4.23 -3.30 0.21
N LEU A 223 -4.01 -2.02 0.42
CA LEU A 223 -3.48 -1.10 -0.58
C LEU A 223 -2.14 -0.54 -0.13
N ILE A 224 -1.12 -0.71 -0.98
CA ILE A 224 0.20 -0.12 -0.82
C ILE A 224 0.45 0.87 -1.94
N THR A 225 0.66 2.11 -1.59
CA THR A 225 1.11 3.18 -2.46
C THR A 225 1.58 4.38 -1.63
N SER A 226 2.10 5.42 -2.27
CA SER A 226 2.45 6.67 -1.59
C SER A 226 1.21 7.53 -1.35
N GLU A 227 1.05 8.06 -0.13
CA GLU A 227 -0.03 8.99 0.24
C GLU A 227 0.00 10.28 -0.59
N THR A 228 1.19 10.75 -0.95
CA THR A 228 1.39 12.01 -1.70
C THR A 228 1.19 11.87 -3.20
N GLY A 229 1.01 10.64 -3.71
CA GLY A 229 0.86 10.35 -5.14
C GLY A 229 -0.57 10.57 -5.66
N ALA A 230 -0.73 11.09 -6.88
CA ALA A 230 -2.01 11.16 -7.58
C ALA A 230 -2.66 9.78 -7.80
N VAL A 231 -1.85 8.74 -7.77
CA VAL A 231 -2.19 7.33 -8.05
C VAL A 231 -3.26 6.77 -7.13
N ILE A 232 -3.22 7.12 -5.84
CA ILE A 232 -4.23 6.69 -4.87
C ILE A 232 -5.62 7.24 -5.22
N HIS A 233 -5.64 8.47 -5.71
CA HIS A 233 -6.89 9.13 -6.12
C HIS A 233 -7.45 8.50 -7.39
N ASP A 234 -6.60 8.22 -8.38
CA ASP A 234 -6.99 7.54 -9.61
C ASP A 234 -7.53 6.13 -9.32
N PHE A 235 -6.88 5.39 -8.44
CA PHE A 235 -7.36 4.08 -8.00
C PHE A 235 -8.73 4.18 -7.32
N GLN A 236 -8.90 5.12 -6.38
CA GLN A 236 -10.14 5.28 -5.62
C GLN A 236 -11.32 5.73 -6.49
N ILE A 237 -11.11 6.62 -7.46
CA ILE A 237 -12.14 7.07 -8.38
C ILE A 237 -12.63 5.92 -9.27
N ASN A 238 -11.71 5.07 -9.72
CA ASN A 238 -12.03 3.96 -10.62
C ASN A 238 -12.50 2.69 -9.88
N LEU A 239 -12.34 2.65 -8.56
CA LEU A 239 -12.87 1.58 -7.74
C LEU A 239 -14.39 1.74 -7.58
N GLY A 240 -15.16 0.72 -7.96
CA GLY A 240 -16.61 0.72 -7.88
C GLY A 240 -17.13 0.84 -6.43
N ARG A 241 -18.39 1.24 -6.28
CA ARG A 241 -19.04 1.38 -4.96
C ARG A 241 -19.66 0.05 -4.51
N TYR A 242 -18.83 -0.98 -4.37
CA TYR A 242 -19.28 -2.34 -4.02
C TYR A 242 -19.06 -2.69 -2.53
N GLY A 243 -18.80 -1.69 -1.69
CA GLY A 243 -18.59 -1.91 -0.25
C GLY A 243 -17.18 -2.36 0.12
N PHE A 244 -16.19 -2.03 -0.70
CA PHE A 244 -14.79 -2.34 -0.41
C PHE A 244 -14.31 -1.71 0.91
N SER A 245 -13.67 -2.51 1.74
CA SER A 245 -12.94 -2.10 2.94
C SER A 245 -11.45 -2.04 2.61
N ILE A 246 -10.93 -0.83 2.38
CA ILE A 246 -9.54 -0.63 2.00
C ILE A 246 -8.71 -0.33 3.25
N LYS A 247 -7.73 -1.17 3.52
CA LYS A 247 -6.67 -0.87 4.48
C LYS A 247 -5.48 -0.30 3.71
N PHE A 248 -5.31 1.00 3.81
CA PHE A 248 -4.21 1.70 3.18
C PHE A 248 -2.98 1.70 4.08
N LEU A 249 -1.82 1.49 3.48
CA LEU A 249 -0.53 1.70 4.12
C LEU A 249 0.34 2.57 3.21
N ASP A 250 0.74 3.73 3.74
CA ASP A 250 1.68 4.62 3.07
C ASP A 250 3.04 3.95 2.97
N SER A 251 3.57 3.90 1.76
CA SER A 251 4.89 3.37 1.44
C SER A 251 5.51 4.19 0.33
N LYS A 252 6.77 4.50 0.48
CA LYS A 252 7.52 5.06 -0.64
C LYS A 252 7.54 4.03 -1.77
N VAL A 253 7.15 4.46 -2.95
CA VAL A 253 7.11 3.64 -4.18
C VAL A 253 8.17 4.06 -5.18
N GLU A 254 9.00 5.04 -4.82
CA GLU A 254 10.10 5.58 -5.63
C GLU A 254 11.33 5.83 -4.77
N GLY A 255 12.51 5.78 -5.42
CA GLY A 255 13.79 5.99 -4.77
C GLY A 255 14.24 4.79 -3.92
N GLN A 256 15.38 4.96 -3.31
CA GLN A 256 16.14 3.89 -2.66
C GLN A 256 15.52 3.34 -1.38
N SER A 257 14.74 4.16 -0.67
CA SER A 257 14.03 3.69 0.52
C SER A 257 12.80 2.84 0.18
N ALA A 258 12.32 2.88 -1.08
CA ALA A 258 11.09 2.21 -1.51
C ALA A 258 11.13 0.69 -1.28
N VAL A 259 12.24 0.03 -1.54
CA VAL A 259 12.35 -1.43 -1.37
C VAL A 259 12.11 -1.85 0.07
N ARG A 260 12.74 -1.15 1.01
CA ARG A 260 12.61 -1.44 2.44
C ARG A 260 11.21 -1.12 2.95
N ASP A 261 10.65 0.00 2.51
CA ASP A 261 9.29 0.42 2.86
C ASP A 261 8.27 -0.58 2.31
N LEU A 262 8.38 -1.00 1.04
CA LEU A 262 7.52 -1.98 0.38
C LEU A 262 7.59 -3.36 1.06
N ILE A 263 8.79 -3.87 1.36
CA ILE A 263 8.94 -5.13 2.08
C ILE A 263 8.27 -5.05 3.47
N SER A 264 8.49 -3.95 4.19
CA SER A 264 7.87 -3.74 5.51
C SER A 264 6.36 -3.64 5.43
N ALA A 265 5.84 -3.05 4.36
CA ALA A 265 4.42 -2.91 4.12
C ALA A 265 3.76 -4.25 3.78
N ILE A 266 4.41 -5.07 2.95
CA ILE A 266 3.96 -6.45 2.67
C ILE A 266 3.97 -7.27 3.96
N ASP A 267 4.99 -7.13 4.79
CA ASP A 267 5.09 -7.80 6.09
C ASP A 267 3.97 -7.40 7.03
N TYR A 268 3.63 -6.14 7.08
CA TYR A 268 2.51 -5.65 7.86
C TYR A 268 1.20 -6.35 7.47
N PHE A 269 0.96 -6.50 6.15
CA PHE A 269 -0.28 -7.11 5.68
C PHE A 269 -0.30 -8.64 5.78
N SER A 270 0.85 -9.32 5.97
CA SER A 270 0.87 -10.78 6.11
C SER A 270 0.05 -11.28 7.31
N ASN A 271 -0.07 -10.47 8.38
CA ASN A 271 -0.85 -10.76 9.59
C ASN A 271 -2.20 -10.03 9.66
N LYS A 272 -2.61 -9.36 8.58
CA LYS A 272 -3.88 -8.63 8.56
C LYS A 272 -4.96 -9.42 7.85
N ASP A 273 -6.18 -9.19 8.28
CA ASP A 273 -7.38 -9.70 7.64
C ASP A 273 -7.64 -8.88 6.37
N ILE A 274 -7.07 -9.34 5.26
CA ILE A 274 -7.25 -8.84 3.89
C ILE A 274 -7.47 -10.03 2.96
N GLU A 275 -8.14 -9.85 1.83
CA GLU A 275 -8.45 -10.89 0.84
C GLU A 275 -7.53 -10.79 -0.38
N VAL A 276 -7.21 -9.57 -0.80
CA VAL A 276 -6.30 -9.26 -1.91
C VAL A 276 -5.38 -8.14 -1.49
N LEU A 277 -4.13 -8.23 -1.91
CA LEU A 277 -3.18 -7.16 -1.79
C LEU A 277 -3.00 -6.43 -3.11
N VAL A 278 -3.06 -5.12 -3.08
CA VAL A 278 -2.86 -4.26 -4.25
C VAL A 278 -1.65 -3.36 -4.02
N ILE A 279 -0.69 -3.42 -4.93
CA ILE A 279 0.44 -2.51 -4.98
C ILE A 279 0.29 -1.67 -6.22
N ILE A 280 0.20 -0.36 -6.06
CA ILE A 280 0.06 0.56 -7.18
C ILE A 280 1.11 1.65 -7.15
N ARG A 281 1.55 2.00 -8.36
CA ARG A 281 2.45 3.11 -8.60
C ARG A 281 2.13 3.73 -9.96
N GLY A 282 2.30 5.04 -10.06
CA GLY A 282 2.18 5.76 -11.33
C GLY A 282 3.28 5.42 -12.33
N GLY A 283 3.17 5.91 -13.54
CA GLY A 283 4.22 5.82 -14.54
C GLY A 283 5.48 6.58 -14.11
N GLY A 284 6.60 6.27 -14.74
CA GLY A 284 7.89 6.91 -14.48
C GLY A 284 9.00 6.26 -15.31
N SER A 285 10.21 6.80 -15.23
CA SER A 285 11.38 6.26 -15.92
C SER A 285 11.80 4.88 -15.38
N LEU A 286 12.59 4.13 -16.16
CA LEU A 286 13.20 2.85 -15.75
C LEU A 286 13.95 2.98 -14.41
N GLU A 287 14.62 4.10 -14.18
CA GLU A 287 15.33 4.39 -12.95
C GLU A 287 14.39 4.43 -11.74
N SER A 288 13.23 5.05 -11.91
CA SER A 288 12.22 5.16 -10.85
C SER A 288 11.48 3.83 -10.58
N LEU A 289 11.59 2.85 -11.50
CA LEU A 289 11.06 1.49 -11.36
C LEU A 289 12.07 0.49 -10.74
N GLN A 290 13.31 0.90 -10.52
CA GLN A 290 14.37 0.03 -9.99
C GLN A 290 13.95 -0.70 -8.70
N ALA A 291 13.21 -0.01 -7.81
CA ALA A 291 12.72 -0.61 -6.57
C ALA A 291 11.90 -1.89 -6.80
N PHE A 292 11.12 -1.92 -7.89
CA PHE A 292 10.24 -3.05 -8.24
C PHE A 292 10.96 -4.16 -9.02
N ASN A 293 12.21 -3.93 -9.37
CA ASN A 293 13.08 -4.89 -10.00
C ASN A 293 14.09 -5.50 -9.01
N ASN A 294 13.82 -5.42 -7.73
CA ASN A 294 14.66 -5.96 -6.69
C ASN A 294 14.28 -7.41 -6.36
N GLU A 295 15.25 -8.33 -6.33
CA GLU A 295 15.01 -9.76 -6.11
C GLU A 295 14.26 -10.05 -4.81
N ALA A 296 14.62 -9.38 -3.72
CA ALA A 296 13.98 -9.62 -2.43
C ALA A 296 12.51 -9.20 -2.42
N LEU A 297 12.17 -8.07 -3.07
CA LEU A 297 10.79 -7.63 -3.21
C LEU A 297 9.99 -8.59 -4.11
N VAL A 298 10.56 -9.02 -5.23
CA VAL A 298 9.91 -9.98 -6.15
C VAL A 298 9.59 -11.29 -5.47
N ARG A 299 10.58 -11.86 -4.76
CA ARG A 299 10.39 -13.09 -3.99
C ARG A 299 9.33 -12.93 -2.91
N LYS A 300 9.28 -11.74 -2.31
CA LYS A 300 8.29 -11.45 -1.28
C LYS A 300 6.88 -11.41 -1.83
N ILE A 301 6.69 -10.82 -3.00
CA ILE A 301 5.41 -10.77 -3.71
C ILE A 301 4.99 -12.19 -4.11
N ALA A 302 5.86 -12.95 -4.77
CA ALA A 302 5.56 -14.30 -5.21
C ALA A 302 5.16 -15.24 -4.06
N ASN A 303 5.84 -15.10 -2.92
CA ASN A 303 5.62 -15.94 -1.75
C ASN A 303 4.56 -15.40 -0.77
N PHE A 304 3.86 -14.35 -1.14
CA PHE A 304 2.79 -13.83 -0.28
C PHE A 304 1.65 -14.84 -0.22
N ASN A 305 1.03 -15.00 0.95
CA ASN A 305 0.04 -16.06 1.20
C ASN A 305 -1.34 -15.81 0.58
N LYS A 306 -1.57 -14.64 -0.01
CA LYS A 306 -2.85 -14.21 -0.60
C LYS A 306 -2.62 -13.63 -2.00
N PRO A 307 -3.63 -13.52 -2.91
CA PRO A 307 -3.45 -12.94 -4.23
C PRO A 307 -2.93 -11.50 -4.20
N VAL A 308 -1.96 -11.21 -5.07
CA VAL A 308 -1.35 -9.89 -5.23
C VAL A 308 -1.69 -9.33 -6.60
N ILE A 309 -2.19 -8.10 -6.61
CA ILE A 309 -2.35 -7.30 -7.83
C ILE A 309 -1.26 -6.24 -7.85
N CYS A 310 -0.45 -6.20 -8.89
CA CYS A 310 0.51 -5.13 -9.12
C CYS A 310 0.05 -4.23 -10.28
N GLY A 311 -0.27 -2.98 -9.97
CA GLY A 311 -0.57 -1.92 -10.95
C GLY A 311 0.60 -0.93 -11.03
N ILE A 312 1.70 -1.35 -11.68
CA ILE A 312 2.97 -0.63 -11.67
C ILE A 312 3.51 -0.49 -13.09
N GLY A 313 3.82 0.74 -13.49
CA GLY A 313 4.48 1.00 -14.77
C GLY A 313 3.51 1.20 -15.93
N HIS A 314 4.02 1.03 -17.13
CA HIS A 314 3.30 1.07 -18.40
C HIS A 314 3.53 -0.25 -19.18
N GLU A 315 2.76 -0.48 -20.25
CA GLU A 315 2.85 -1.70 -21.07
C GLU A 315 4.25 -2.01 -21.62
N LYS A 316 5.10 -0.98 -21.79
CA LYS A 316 6.45 -1.15 -22.36
C LYS A 316 7.52 -1.55 -21.33
N ASP A 317 7.36 -1.11 -20.08
CA ASP A 317 8.37 -1.31 -19.03
C ASP A 317 7.75 -2.06 -17.85
N VAL A 318 7.60 -3.39 -18.02
CA VAL A 318 7.00 -4.26 -17.01
C VAL A 318 8.02 -4.58 -15.91
N PRO A 319 7.84 -4.12 -14.67
CA PRO A 319 8.72 -4.48 -13.56
C PRO A 319 8.60 -5.96 -13.21
N LEU A 320 9.70 -6.55 -12.70
CA LEU A 320 9.70 -7.96 -12.27
C LEU A 320 8.73 -8.23 -11.11
N ALA A 321 8.47 -7.23 -10.27
CA ALA A 321 7.43 -7.29 -9.25
C ALA A 321 6.04 -7.57 -9.85
N SER A 322 5.74 -6.94 -10.99
CA SER A 322 4.47 -7.16 -11.69
C SER A 322 4.38 -8.55 -12.33
N LEU A 323 5.50 -9.08 -12.82
CA LEU A 323 5.56 -10.45 -13.36
C LEU A 323 5.36 -11.49 -12.26
N ALA A 324 5.87 -11.23 -11.06
CA ALA A 324 5.75 -12.12 -9.90
C ALA A 324 4.40 -12.02 -9.19
N ALA A 325 3.62 -10.99 -9.47
CA ALA A 325 2.29 -10.83 -8.91
C ALA A 325 1.32 -11.86 -9.54
N ASP A 326 0.31 -12.23 -8.77
CA ASP A 326 -0.73 -13.16 -9.22
C ASP A 326 -1.57 -12.53 -10.34
N LYS A 327 -1.74 -11.21 -10.31
CA LYS A 327 -2.36 -10.45 -11.40
C LYS A 327 -1.58 -9.18 -11.69
N MET A 328 -1.12 -9.07 -12.91
CA MET A 328 -0.52 -7.84 -13.42
C MET A 328 -1.63 -6.92 -13.94
N ALA A 329 -1.57 -5.66 -13.56
CA ALA A 329 -2.35 -4.56 -14.09
C ALA A 329 -1.40 -3.52 -14.70
N SER A 330 -1.74 -2.98 -15.86
CA SER A 330 -0.89 -2.02 -16.56
C SER A 330 -0.84 -0.65 -15.87
N THR A 331 -1.89 -0.33 -15.12
CA THR A 331 -2.06 0.97 -14.43
C THR A 331 -2.79 0.78 -13.11
N PRO A 332 -2.76 1.78 -12.22
CA PRO A 332 -3.60 1.81 -11.02
C PRO A 332 -5.10 1.70 -11.33
N THR A 333 -5.55 2.32 -12.42
CA THR A 333 -6.93 2.21 -12.92
C THR A 333 -7.27 0.78 -13.31
N ASP A 334 -6.36 0.10 -14.01
CA ASP A 334 -6.53 -1.30 -14.40
C ASP A 334 -6.59 -2.21 -13.18
N ALA A 335 -5.77 -1.96 -12.15
CA ALA A 335 -5.84 -2.68 -10.88
C ALA A 335 -7.21 -2.53 -10.19
N ALA A 336 -7.81 -1.33 -10.25
CA ALA A 336 -9.17 -1.11 -9.76
C ALA A 336 -10.21 -1.86 -10.62
N HIS A 337 -10.04 -1.89 -11.95
CA HIS A 337 -10.91 -2.64 -12.83
C HIS A 337 -10.88 -4.14 -12.56
N VAL A 338 -9.72 -4.72 -12.33
CA VAL A 338 -9.58 -6.15 -11.96
C VAL A 338 -10.45 -6.50 -10.75
N LEU A 339 -10.50 -5.62 -9.75
CA LEU A 339 -11.32 -5.80 -8.54
C LEU A 339 -12.83 -5.63 -8.82
N ASN A 340 -13.19 -4.83 -9.82
CA ASN A 340 -14.57 -4.54 -10.15
C ASN A 340 -15.23 -5.61 -11.03
N VAL A 341 -14.45 -6.38 -11.79
CA VAL A 341 -14.97 -7.28 -12.86
C VAL A 341 -16.03 -8.24 -12.34
N SER A 342 -15.76 -8.95 -11.25
CA SER A 342 -16.70 -9.93 -10.68
C SER A 342 -18.01 -9.28 -10.22
N TRP A 343 -17.90 -8.10 -9.60
CA TRP A 343 -19.02 -7.31 -9.14
C TRP A 343 -19.88 -6.80 -10.28
N GLN A 344 -19.25 -6.24 -11.32
CA GLN A 344 -19.95 -5.76 -12.51
C GLN A 344 -20.68 -6.90 -13.21
N LYS A 345 -20.02 -8.05 -13.33
CA LYS A 345 -20.62 -9.25 -13.91
C LYS A 345 -21.84 -9.72 -13.12
N ALA A 346 -21.71 -9.79 -11.78
CA ALA A 346 -22.83 -10.20 -10.93
C ALA A 346 -24.01 -9.24 -10.97
N ILE A 347 -23.77 -7.93 -10.97
CA ILE A 347 -24.84 -6.93 -11.11
C ILE A 347 -25.50 -7.06 -12.47
N TYR A 348 -24.71 -7.20 -13.53
CA TYR A 348 -25.25 -7.41 -14.88
C TYR A 348 -26.10 -8.70 -14.97
N GLU A 349 -25.64 -9.80 -14.39
CA GLU A 349 -26.40 -11.05 -14.34
C GLU A 349 -27.69 -10.92 -13.51
N LEU A 350 -27.65 -10.18 -12.41
CA LEU A 350 -28.84 -9.86 -11.60
C LEU A 350 -29.85 -9.06 -12.39
N ASP A 351 -29.42 -8.03 -13.11
CA ASP A 351 -30.32 -7.21 -13.94
C ASP A 351 -30.93 -8.03 -15.10
N LEU A 352 -30.13 -8.84 -15.76
CA LEU A 352 -30.63 -9.78 -16.79
C LEU A 352 -31.65 -10.76 -16.22
N ASN A 353 -31.37 -11.32 -15.05
CA ASN A 353 -32.30 -12.26 -14.42
C ASN A 353 -33.59 -11.57 -13.96
N LYS A 354 -33.47 -10.36 -13.44
CA LYS A 354 -34.62 -9.51 -13.10
C LYS A 354 -35.52 -9.26 -14.34
N GLU A 355 -34.89 -8.86 -15.46
CA GLU A 355 -35.65 -8.65 -16.71
C GLU A 355 -36.32 -9.94 -17.23
N LYS A 356 -35.62 -11.07 -17.15
CA LYS A 356 -36.17 -12.39 -17.51
C LYS A 356 -37.38 -12.74 -16.64
N ILE A 357 -37.27 -12.51 -15.33
CA ILE A 357 -38.37 -12.78 -14.38
C ILE A 357 -39.58 -11.90 -14.72
N PHE A 358 -39.38 -10.58 -14.91
CA PHE A 358 -40.47 -9.68 -15.26
C PHE A 358 -41.13 -10.06 -16.59
N ARG A 359 -40.33 -10.46 -17.59
CA ARG A 359 -40.84 -10.92 -18.88
C ARG A 359 -41.66 -12.22 -18.74
N ILE A 360 -41.13 -13.21 -18.00
CA ILE A 360 -41.86 -14.48 -17.77
C ILE A 360 -43.18 -14.22 -17.03
N PHE A 361 -43.13 -13.37 -16.00
CA PHE A 361 -44.33 -13.00 -15.24
C PHE A 361 -45.34 -12.21 -16.09
N GLY A 362 -44.84 -11.25 -16.89
CA GLY A 362 -45.70 -10.49 -17.81
C GLY A 362 -46.38 -11.38 -18.85
N ASN A 363 -45.65 -12.34 -19.43
CA ASN A 363 -46.18 -13.32 -20.36
C ASN A 363 -47.21 -14.25 -19.71
N ALA A 364 -46.92 -14.72 -18.47
CA ALA A 364 -47.87 -15.56 -17.75
C ALA A 364 -49.18 -14.80 -17.41
N LEU A 365 -49.08 -13.51 -17.03
CA LEU A 365 -50.22 -12.66 -16.76
C LEU A 365 -51.05 -12.38 -18.05
N SER A 366 -50.35 -12.06 -19.17
CA SER A 366 -51.05 -11.82 -20.45
C SER A 366 -51.75 -13.07 -20.99
N SER A 367 -51.08 -14.25 -20.91
CA SER A 367 -51.67 -15.53 -21.27
C SER A 367 -52.85 -15.88 -20.37
N GLY A 368 -52.75 -15.62 -19.06
CA GLY A 368 -53.89 -15.77 -18.15
C GLY A 368 -55.08 -14.86 -18.50
N ARG A 369 -54.79 -13.57 -18.85
CA ARG A 369 -55.78 -12.62 -19.29
C ARG A 369 -56.44 -13.03 -20.62
N GLU A 370 -55.64 -13.50 -21.58
CA GLU A 370 -56.13 -13.99 -22.84
C GLU A 370 -57.05 -15.23 -22.66
N MET A 371 -56.62 -16.16 -21.79
CA MET A 371 -57.41 -17.34 -21.46
C MET A 371 -58.75 -16.95 -20.82
N VAL A 372 -58.75 -16.00 -19.88
CA VAL A 372 -59.96 -15.46 -19.26
C VAL A 372 -60.85 -14.78 -20.32
N ASN A 373 -60.28 -13.90 -21.18
CA ASN A 373 -61.03 -13.23 -22.25
C ASN A 373 -61.58 -14.23 -23.26
N ASN A 374 -60.84 -15.26 -23.65
CA ASN A 374 -61.31 -16.33 -24.52
C ASN A 374 -62.40 -17.16 -23.86
N CYS A 375 -62.32 -17.41 -22.54
CA CYS A 375 -63.39 -18.03 -21.78
C CYS A 375 -64.64 -17.17 -21.79
N PHE A 376 -64.54 -15.85 -21.59
CA PHE A 376 -65.71 -14.91 -21.69
C PHE A 376 -66.31 -14.89 -23.09
N LYS A 377 -65.44 -14.80 -24.13
CA LYS A 377 -65.92 -14.88 -25.50
C LYS A 377 -66.68 -16.19 -25.83
N THR A 378 -66.10 -17.30 -25.31
CA THR A 378 -66.73 -18.62 -25.49
C THR A 378 -68.03 -18.70 -24.71
N ILE A 379 -68.10 -18.08 -23.53
CA ILE A 379 -69.37 -17.97 -22.77
C ILE A 379 -70.36 -17.13 -23.52
N GLU A 380 -70.03 -15.92 -24.08
CA GLU A 380 -70.91 -15.10 -24.89
C GLU A 380 -71.48 -15.82 -26.12
N THR A 381 -70.55 -16.45 -26.90
CA THR A 381 -71.00 -17.20 -28.11
C THR A 381 -71.87 -18.42 -27.77
N ASN A 382 -71.60 -19.09 -26.65
CA ASN A 382 -72.46 -20.16 -26.18
C ASN A 382 -73.80 -19.66 -25.60
N PHE A 383 -73.76 -18.48 -24.95
CA PHE A 383 -74.99 -17.87 -24.43
C PHE A 383 -76.04 -17.59 -25.54
N ASP A 384 -75.57 -17.05 -26.65
CA ASP A 384 -76.45 -16.81 -27.82
C ASP A 384 -77.03 -18.10 -28.44
N SER A 385 -76.28 -19.18 -28.42
CA SER A 385 -76.73 -20.49 -28.89
C SER A 385 -77.64 -21.21 -27.89
N ILE A 386 -77.53 -20.92 -26.61
CA ILE A 386 -78.22 -21.58 -25.49
C ILE A 386 -79.53 -20.91 -25.15
N PHE A 387 -79.71 -19.63 -25.47
CA PHE A 387 -81.04 -18.98 -25.36
C PHE A 387 -82.17 -19.73 -26.17
N LYS A 388 -81.74 -20.52 -27.13
CA LYS A 388 -82.63 -21.42 -27.88
C LYS A 388 -83.00 -22.75 -27.15
N LYS A 389 -82.34 -23.08 -26.04
CA LYS A 389 -82.65 -24.28 -25.27
C LYS A 389 -82.67 -23.99 -23.76
N PHE A 390 -83.62 -23.14 -23.37
CA PHE A 390 -83.67 -22.45 -22.09
C PHE A 390 -83.74 -23.35 -20.84
N ASN A 391 -84.21 -24.55 -20.90
CA ASN A 391 -84.39 -25.40 -19.69
C ASN A 391 -83.27 -26.36 -19.41
N GLN A 392 -82.30 -26.53 -20.28
CA GLN A 392 -81.10 -27.41 -19.99
C GLN A 392 -79.87 -26.63 -19.57
N VAL A 393 -79.88 -25.35 -19.69
CA VAL A 393 -78.69 -24.51 -19.54
C VAL A 393 -78.53 -23.93 -18.15
N GLU A 394 -79.59 -23.79 -17.36
CA GLU A 394 -79.48 -23.23 -16.01
C GLU A 394 -78.61 -24.08 -15.07
N GLU A 395 -78.67 -25.37 -15.21
CA GLU A 395 -77.86 -26.29 -14.42
C GLU A 395 -76.38 -26.31 -14.90
N SER A 396 -76.21 -26.28 -16.24
CA SER A 396 -74.87 -26.22 -16.84
C SER A 396 -74.14 -24.89 -16.59
N LEU A 397 -74.90 -23.79 -16.58
CA LEU A 397 -74.38 -22.47 -16.22
C LEU A 397 -74.01 -22.36 -14.78
N LYS A 398 -74.80 -22.90 -13.85
CA LYS A 398 -74.43 -22.96 -12.41
C LYS A 398 -73.12 -23.71 -12.18
N GLN A 399 -72.98 -24.87 -12.85
CA GLN A 399 -71.67 -25.63 -12.72
C GLN A 399 -70.52 -24.93 -13.36
N LEU A 400 -70.70 -24.18 -14.50
CA LEU A 400 -69.68 -23.40 -15.16
C LEU A 400 -69.18 -22.25 -14.27
N PHE A 401 -70.06 -21.52 -13.61
CA PHE A 401 -69.72 -20.42 -12.70
C PHE A 401 -69.02 -20.93 -11.43
N ILE A 402 -69.41 -22.09 -10.89
CA ILE A 402 -68.76 -22.73 -9.74
C ILE A 402 -67.32 -23.11 -10.11
N SER A 403 -67.13 -23.75 -11.29
CA SER A 403 -65.79 -24.15 -11.74
C SER A 403 -64.85 -22.93 -12.02
N LEU A 404 -65.42 -21.83 -12.57
CA LEU A 404 -64.69 -20.59 -12.74
C LEU A 404 -64.30 -19.94 -11.39
N GLY A 405 -65.21 -20.00 -10.42
CA GLY A 405 -64.94 -19.55 -9.05
C GLY A 405 -63.79 -20.30 -8.41
N PHE A 406 -63.77 -21.64 -8.53
CA PHE A 406 -62.68 -22.44 -8.05
C PHE A 406 -61.35 -22.14 -8.77
N ARG A 407 -61.40 -21.97 -10.09
CA ARG A 407 -60.20 -21.67 -10.90
C ARG A 407 -59.67 -20.26 -10.65
N ILE A 408 -60.53 -19.27 -10.46
CA ILE A 408 -60.13 -17.93 -10.07
C ILE A 408 -59.53 -17.93 -8.65
N ALA A 409 -60.16 -18.64 -7.71
CA ALA A 409 -59.60 -18.78 -6.37
C ALA A 409 -58.22 -19.47 -6.35
N GLU A 410 -58.05 -20.46 -7.22
CA GLU A 410 -56.76 -21.15 -7.41
C GLU A 410 -55.70 -20.21 -8.04
N LEU A 411 -56.08 -19.45 -9.09
CA LEU A 411 -55.21 -18.46 -9.72
C LEU A 411 -54.83 -17.30 -8.75
N VAL A 412 -55.80 -16.81 -7.97
CA VAL A 412 -55.55 -15.80 -6.94
C VAL A 412 -54.58 -16.33 -5.86
N LYS A 413 -54.74 -17.62 -5.48
CA LYS A 413 -53.81 -18.28 -4.54
C LYS A 413 -52.42 -18.39 -5.14
N ILE A 414 -52.28 -18.83 -6.38
CA ILE A 414 -51.03 -18.87 -7.12
C ILE A 414 -50.39 -17.48 -7.23
N LEU A 415 -51.17 -16.45 -7.62
CA LEU A 415 -50.71 -15.06 -7.70
C LEU A 415 -50.28 -14.50 -6.33
N ALA A 416 -50.95 -14.87 -5.25
CA ALA A 416 -50.60 -14.48 -3.90
C ALA A 416 -49.29 -15.14 -3.40
N GLU A 417 -49.00 -16.36 -3.85
CA GLU A 417 -47.79 -17.09 -3.49
C GLU A 417 -46.51 -16.66 -4.27
N TYR A 418 -46.72 -16.22 -5.54
CA TYR A 418 -45.62 -15.80 -6.40
C TYR A 418 -44.72 -14.68 -5.84
N PRO A 419 -45.28 -13.59 -5.22
CA PRO A 419 -44.47 -12.55 -4.63
C PRO A 419 -43.55 -13.08 -3.52
N ASN A 420 -44.03 -14.04 -2.74
CA ASN A 420 -43.23 -14.63 -1.64
C ASN A 420 -42.11 -15.53 -2.17
N ILE A 421 -42.39 -16.30 -3.23
CA ILE A 421 -41.37 -17.12 -3.91
C ILE A 421 -40.33 -16.22 -4.57
N PHE A 422 -40.77 -15.14 -5.21
CA PHE A 422 -39.88 -14.15 -5.82
C PHE A 422 -38.96 -13.48 -4.80
N LEU A 423 -39.55 -12.97 -3.69
CA LEU A 423 -38.78 -12.36 -2.60
C LEU A 423 -37.83 -13.34 -1.95
N THR A 424 -38.23 -14.57 -1.77
CA THR A 424 -37.38 -15.62 -1.18
C THR A 424 -36.19 -15.93 -2.09
N ASN A 425 -36.43 -16.08 -3.41
CA ASN A 425 -35.35 -16.32 -4.36
C ASN A 425 -34.42 -15.13 -4.53
N MET A 426 -34.98 -13.91 -4.52
CA MET A 426 -34.21 -12.67 -4.58
C MET A 426 -33.33 -12.49 -3.32
N ASN A 427 -33.90 -12.74 -2.13
CA ASN A 427 -33.14 -12.69 -0.87
C ASN A 427 -32.05 -13.78 -0.81
N ARG A 428 -32.33 -14.98 -1.35
CA ARG A 428 -31.34 -16.05 -1.45
C ARG A 428 -30.21 -15.68 -2.41
N GLY A 429 -30.52 -15.07 -3.56
CA GLY A 429 -29.54 -14.55 -4.50
C GLY A 429 -28.67 -13.43 -3.90
N ILE A 430 -29.32 -12.48 -3.22
CA ILE A 430 -28.61 -11.39 -2.51
C ILE A 430 -27.70 -11.95 -1.41
N SER A 431 -28.17 -12.95 -0.66
CA SER A 431 -27.36 -13.59 0.40
C SER A 431 -26.14 -14.34 -0.15
N GLN A 432 -26.31 -15.05 -1.27
CA GLN A 432 -25.21 -15.73 -1.96
C GLN A 432 -24.17 -14.75 -2.50
N VAL A 433 -24.65 -13.65 -3.11
CA VAL A 433 -23.76 -12.56 -3.57
C VAL A 433 -23.02 -11.93 -2.40
N LYS A 434 -23.71 -11.63 -1.29
CA LYS A 434 -23.12 -11.08 -0.06
C LYS A 434 -22.02 -11.99 0.53
N GLN A 435 -22.27 -13.29 0.55
CA GLN A 435 -21.32 -14.30 1.03
C GLN A 435 -20.07 -14.40 0.13
N LYS A 436 -20.30 -14.33 -1.19
CA LYS A 436 -19.23 -14.34 -2.19
C LYS A 436 -18.36 -13.08 -2.11
N ILE A 437 -18.96 -11.92 -1.84
CA ILE A 437 -18.29 -10.64 -1.56
C ILE A 437 -17.36 -10.76 -0.35
N SER A 438 -17.87 -11.26 0.77
CA SER A 438 -17.09 -11.41 2.00
C SER A 438 -15.88 -12.34 1.85
N SER A 439 -16.02 -13.40 1.05
CA SER A 439 -14.88 -14.30 0.75
C SER A 439 -13.81 -13.65 -0.11
N LEU A 440 -14.21 -12.72 -0.98
CA LEU A 440 -13.32 -11.98 -1.88
C LEU A 440 -12.57 -10.85 -1.16
N GLU A 441 -13.21 -10.19 -0.19
CA GLU A 441 -12.54 -9.22 0.71
C GLU A 441 -11.41 -9.88 1.51
N ASN A 442 -11.65 -11.08 2.04
CA ASN A 442 -10.65 -11.84 2.81
C ASN A 442 -9.42 -12.26 1.96
N LEU A 443 -9.60 -12.51 0.68
CA LEU A 443 -8.51 -12.82 -0.25
C LEU A 443 -7.70 -11.57 -0.65
N LEU A 444 -8.34 -10.41 -0.82
CA LEU A 444 -7.67 -9.12 -1.10
C LEU A 444 -6.71 -8.69 0.02
N LEU A 445 -7.13 -8.93 1.27
CA LEU A 445 -6.31 -8.65 2.45
C LEU A 445 -5.09 -9.59 2.58
N ALA A 446 -5.14 -10.77 1.93
CA ALA A 446 -4.09 -11.78 1.97
C ALA A 446 -2.86 -11.48 1.08
N TYR A 447 -3.03 -10.67 0.05
CA TYR A 447 -2.03 -10.51 -1.02
C TYR A 447 -1.27 -9.17 -1.02
N ASN A 448 -1.21 -8.49 0.13
CA ASN A 448 -0.47 -7.23 0.23
C ASN A 448 1.06 -7.45 0.15
N PRO A 449 1.72 -6.98 -0.89
CA PRO A 449 3.17 -7.08 -1.04
C PRO A 449 3.98 -6.33 0.02
N GLU A 450 3.42 -5.27 0.58
CA GLU A 450 4.08 -4.52 1.67
C GLU A 450 4.35 -5.37 2.91
N ARG A 451 3.50 -6.36 3.17
CA ARG A 451 3.69 -7.29 4.28
C ARG A 451 4.91 -8.19 4.08
N GLN A 452 5.15 -8.65 2.86
CA GLN A 452 6.29 -9.51 2.56
C GLN A 452 7.61 -8.74 2.70
N LEU A 453 7.65 -7.49 2.30
CA LEU A 453 8.81 -6.63 2.49
C LEU A 453 9.06 -6.32 3.97
N LYS A 454 8.01 -6.14 4.78
CA LYS A 454 8.10 -5.92 6.24
C LYS A 454 8.52 -7.19 7.02
N LEU A 455 8.24 -8.39 6.51
CA LEU A 455 8.71 -9.66 7.08
C LEU A 455 10.20 -9.93 6.80
N GLY A 456 10.90 -8.98 6.17
CA GLY A 456 12.34 -9.07 5.93
C GLY A 456 12.71 -9.72 4.59
N TYR A 457 11.74 -10.00 3.72
CA TYR A 457 12.07 -10.38 2.34
C TYR A 457 12.48 -9.15 1.56
N SER A 458 13.27 -9.35 0.56
CA SER A 458 13.73 -8.30 -0.32
C SER A 458 13.52 -8.71 -1.78
N ILE A 459 13.22 -7.74 -2.61
CA ILE A 459 13.12 -7.97 -4.05
C ILE A 459 14.43 -7.54 -4.69
N VAL A 460 15.12 -8.48 -5.29
CA VAL A 460 16.38 -8.21 -5.99
C VAL A 460 16.10 -8.05 -7.47
N SER A 461 16.58 -6.96 -8.04
CA SER A 461 16.46 -6.67 -9.47
C SER A 461 17.81 -6.29 -10.06
N SER A 462 18.00 -6.60 -11.31
CA SER A 462 19.16 -6.15 -12.07
C SER A 462 18.71 -5.65 -13.44
N ARG A 463 19.10 -4.45 -13.79
CA ARG A 463 18.73 -3.76 -15.03
C ARG A 463 17.22 -3.67 -15.29
N GLY A 464 16.44 -3.43 -14.25
CA GLY A 464 15.00 -3.26 -14.35
C GLY A 464 14.16 -4.54 -14.28
N SER A 465 14.77 -5.74 -14.23
CA SER A 465 14.06 -7.01 -14.12
C SER A 465 14.30 -7.69 -12.77
N ILE A 466 13.26 -8.28 -12.17
CA ILE A 466 13.37 -8.99 -10.89
C ILE A 466 14.07 -10.34 -11.09
N ILE A 467 15.08 -10.61 -10.26
CA ILE A 467 15.83 -11.87 -10.28
C ILE A 467 15.06 -12.93 -9.49
N LYS A 468 14.68 -14.00 -10.17
CA LYS A 468 13.96 -15.14 -9.56
C LYS A 468 14.85 -16.36 -9.34
N ASN A 469 16.02 -16.41 -9.97
CA ASN A 469 16.91 -17.57 -9.92
C ASN A 469 18.38 -17.16 -9.85
N VAL A 470 19.15 -17.89 -9.08
CA VAL A 470 20.59 -17.69 -8.89
C VAL A 470 21.36 -17.78 -10.21
N ASN A 471 20.87 -18.56 -11.19
CA ASN A 471 21.48 -18.67 -12.53
C ASN A 471 21.40 -17.37 -13.38
N GLN A 472 20.59 -16.43 -12.95
CA GLN A 472 20.45 -15.11 -13.60
C GLN A 472 21.47 -14.09 -13.10
N LEU A 473 22.31 -14.46 -12.14
CA LEU A 473 23.36 -13.63 -11.57
C LEU A 473 24.74 -14.08 -12.03
N LYS A 474 25.62 -13.11 -12.16
CA LYS A 474 27.06 -13.34 -12.30
C LYS A 474 27.77 -12.75 -11.06
N VAL A 475 28.90 -13.36 -10.67
CA VAL A 475 29.76 -12.80 -9.63
C VAL A 475 30.24 -11.42 -10.09
N ASN A 476 30.27 -10.47 -9.20
CA ASN A 476 30.59 -9.05 -9.41
C ASN A 476 29.52 -8.27 -10.20
N GLN A 477 28.29 -8.77 -10.25
CA GLN A 477 27.18 -8.08 -10.86
C GLN A 477 26.47 -7.19 -9.83
N SER A 478 26.24 -5.93 -10.17
CA SER A 478 25.44 -5.03 -9.36
C SER A 478 23.95 -5.38 -9.49
N VAL A 479 23.31 -5.50 -8.37
CA VAL A 479 21.88 -5.76 -8.22
C VAL A 479 21.27 -4.78 -7.25
N LYS A 480 20.08 -4.30 -7.56
CA LYS A 480 19.31 -3.43 -6.68
C LYS A 480 18.40 -4.27 -5.79
N VAL A 481 18.51 -4.11 -4.52
CA VAL A 481 17.68 -4.79 -3.51
C VAL A 481 16.67 -3.82 -2.93
N ALA A 482 15.41 -4.10 -3.13
CA ALA A 482 14.30 -3.36 -2.53
C ALA A 482 13.86 -4.03 -1.23
N VAL A 483 13.82 -3.27 -0.17
CA VAL A 483 13.34 -3.64 1.17
C VAL A 483 12.21 -2.71 1.59
N ALA A 484 11.59 -2.94 2.73
CA ALA A 484 10.41 -2.23 3.18
C ALA A 484 10.52 -0.68 3.16
N ASN A 485 11.68 -0.13 3.44
CA ASN A 485 11.87 1.32 3.60
C ASN A 485 12.80 1.93 2.55
N GLY A 486 13.09 1.23 1.47
CA GLY A 486 13.95 1.76 0.43
C GLY A 486 14.62 0.71 -0.45
N SER A 487 15.59 1.14 -1.19
CA SER A 487 16.40 0.23 -2.00
C SER A 487 17.87 0.62 -1.91
N PHE A 488 18.75 -0.35 -1.96
CA PHE A 488 20.18 -0.14 -2.03
C PHE A 488 20.79 -1.01 -3.12
N GLU A 489 21.96 -0.65 -3.57
CA GLU A 489 22.70 -1.45 -4.55
C GLU A 489 23.71 -2.34 -3.85
N SER A 490 23.83 -3.54 -4.31
CA SER A 490 24.75 -4.56 -3.77
C SER A 490 25.40 -5.31 -4.91
N GLU A 491 26.58 -5.81 -4.67
CA GLU A 491 27.32 -6.60 -5.64
C GLU A 491 27.34 -8.08 -5.25
N VAL A 492 27.06 -8.96 -6.19
CA VAL A 492 27.06 -10.42 -5.99
C VAL A 492 28.50 -10.93 -5.86
N LYS A 493 28.95 -11.18 -4.63
CA LYS A 493 30.33 -11.69 -4.40
C LYS A 493 30.49 -13.18 -4.59
N LYS A 494 29.47 -13.94 -4.22
CA LYS A 494 29.53 -15.40 -4.35
C LYS A 494 28.13 -15.94 -4.63
N ILE A 495 28.07 -16.88 -5.51
CA ILE A 495 26.84 -17.57 -5.89
C ILE A 495 26.94 -19.00 -5.39
N ASN A 496 26.12 -19.36 -4.42
CA ASN A 496 25.98 -20.73 -3.97
C ASN A 496 24.73 -21.31 -4.63
N LYS A 497 24.89 -22.32 -5.46
CA LYS A 497 23.76 -23.10 -6.00
C LYS A 497 23.40 -24.17 -4.99
N ARG A 498 22.15 -24.27 -4.64
CA ARG A 498 21.60 -25.43 -3.95
C ARG A 498 21.34 -26.55 -4.92
#